data_6a204daab2a105e73d5371bd6491222c
#
_entry.id   6a204daab2a105e73d5371bd6491222c
#
_cell.length_a   1.000
_cell.length_b   1.000
_cell.length_c   1.000
_cell.angle_alpha   90.00
_cell.angle_beta   90.00
_cell.angle_gamma   90.00
#
_symmetry.space_group_name_H-M   'P 1'
#
loop_
_entity.id
_entity.type
_entity.pdbx_description
1 polymer ?
#
loop_
_entity_poly.entity_id
_entity_poly.type
_entity_poly.pdbx_seq_one_letter_code
_entity_poly.pdbx_strand_id
1 'polypeptide(L)'
;ELPEVEHITRHCGIETECFVHGALCMCVSGQCYMSAFLGGRSGNRGSCAGPCRLPFEANSLPEGKPGRLHHLSLKDNSVIDKLDKLQAIGVASAKIEAVCGRRSMSLLPSAPVWRAARAVPMTATC
;
A
#
# COMPACT_ATOMS: atom_id res chain seq x y z
N GLU A 1 -0.86 -12.53 7.22
CA GLU A 1 -2.26 -12.46 7.73
C GLU A 1 -2.30 -12.00 9.20
N LEU A 2 -3.50 -11.69 9.76
CA LEU A 2 -3.60 -11.22 11.17
C LEU A 2 -2.98 -12.18 12.20
N PRO A 3 -3.18 -13.49 12.10
CA PRO A 3 -2.57 -14.44 13.05
C PRO A 3 -1.03 -14.42 13.01
N GLU A 4 -0.44 -14.22 11.86
CA GLU A 4 1.02 -14.09 11.70
C GLU A 4 1.55 -12.81 12.33
N VAL A 5 0.82 -11.70 12.14
CA VAL A 5 1.16 -10.41 12.77
C VAL A 5 1.09 -10.54 14.29
N GLU A 6 0.05 -11.17 14.81
CA GLU A 6 -0.10 -11.42 16.24
C GLU A 6 1.05 -12.27 16.78
N HIS A 7 1.40 -13.35 16.09
CA HIS A 7 2.51 -14.23 16.49
C HIS A 7 3.83 -13.45 16.54
N ILE A 8 4.16 -12.71 15.51
CA ILE A 8 5.40 -11.90 15.45
C ILE A 8 5.41 -10.87 16.56
N THR A 9 4.33 -10.09 16.72
CA THR A 9 4.26 -9.01 17.71
C THR A 9 4.43 -9.53 19.14
N ARG A 10 3.84 -10.70 19.45
CA ARG A 10 3.85 -11.25 20.80
C ARG A 10 5.11 -12.05 21.15
N HIS A 11 5.78 -12.64 20.16
CA HIS A 11 6.85 -13.62 20.43
C HIS A 11 8.24 -13.16 20.00
N CYS A 12 8.37 -12.17 19.11
CA CYS A 12 9.68 -11.76 18.62
C CYS A 12 10.33 -10.65 19.44
N GLY A 13 9.63 -10.02 20.38
CA GLY A 13 10.17 -8.95 21.24
C GLY A 13 10.62 -7.70 20.49
N ILE A 14 10.10 -7.47 19.29
CA ILE A 14 10.38 -6.31 18.44
C ILE A 14 9.11 -5.49 18.21
N GLU A 15 9.26 -4.20 18.00
CA GLU A 15 8.17 -3.35 17.56
C GLU A 15 7.75 -3.72 16.12
N THR A 16 6.45 -3.84 15.90
CA THR A 16 5.90 -4.18 14.59
C THR A 16 5.19 -2.99 13.98
N GLU A 17 5.43 -2.75 12.69
CA GLU A 17 4.72 -1.78 11.88
C GLU A 17 3.89 -2.49 10.82
N CYS A 18 2.62 -2.12 10.68
CA CYS A 18 1.72 -2.71 9.69
C CYS A 18 1.16 -1.66 8.74
N PHE A 19 1.17 -1.95 7.45
CA PHE A 19 0.44 -1.13 6.47
C PHE A 19 -1.06 -1.26 6.70
N VAL A 20 -1.72 -0.13 6.94
CA VAL A 20 -3.17 -0.06 7.15
C VAL A 20 -3.91 0.54 5.96
N HIS A 21 -3.23 1.33 5.16
CA HIS A 21 -3.75 1.87 3.91
C HIS A 21 -2.61 2.18 2.94
N GLY A 22 -2.86 1.94 1.67
CA GLY A 22 -1.91 2.31 0.62
C GLY A 22 -2.05 1.49 -0.65
N ALA A 23 -1.34 1.93 -1.68
CA ALA A 23 -1.37 1.29 -2.98
C ALA A 23 -0.58 -0.03 -2.97
N LEU A 24 -1.21 -1.10 -3.39
CA LEU A 24 -0.52 -2.39 -3.55
C LEU A 24 0.37 -2.37 -4.80
N CYS A 25 1.61 -2.83 -4.64
CA CYS A 25 2.48 -3.08 -5.78
C CYS A 25 2.00 -4.32 -6.54
N MET A 26 1.97 -4.25 -7.87
CA MET A 26 1.61 -5.40 -8.72
C MET A 26 2.67 -6.51 -8.73
N CYS A 27 3.86 -6.21 -8.27
CA CYS A 27 5.01 -7.11 -8.31
C CYS A 27 5.51 -7.42 -6.90
N VAL A 28 6.15 -8.55 -6.74
CA VAL A 28 6.88 -8.90 -5.53
C VAL A 28 8.00 -7.88 -5.31
N SER A 29 8.19 -7.48 -4.04
CA SER A 29 9.20 -6.49 -3.67
C SER A 29 10.60 -6.89 -4.15
N GLY A 30 11.32 -5.95 -4.74
CA GLY A 30 12.65 -6.17 -5.31
C GLY A 30 12.67 -6.81 -6.70
N GLN A 31 11.54 -7.25 -7.25
CA GLN A 31 11.48 -7.98 -8.51
C GLN A 31 11.05 -7.11 -9.72
N CYS A 32 10.60 -5.87 -9.47
CA CYS A 32 10.11 -5.02 -10.53
C CYS A 32 11.21 -4.15 -11.14
N TYR A 33 11.43 -4.33 -12.43
CA TYR A 33 12.36 -3.51 -13.24
C TYR A 33 11.65 -2.57 -14.22
N MET A 34 10.31 -2.54 -14.21
CA MET A 34 9.52 -1.77 -15.19
C MET A 34 9.92 -0.28 -15.23
N SER A 35 10.08 0.35 -14.07
CA SER A 35 10.46 1.76 -13.97
C SER A 35 11.88 2.01 -14.46
N ALA A 36 12.79 1.07 -14.25
CA ALA A 36 14.17 1.17 -14.73
C ALA A 36 14.22 1.01 -16.25
N PHE A 37 13.47 0.06 -16.80
CA PHE A 37 13.44 -0.20 -18.24
C PHE A 37 12.79 0.96 -19.03
N LEU A 38 11.70 1.54 -18.52
CA LEU A 38 10.95 2.59 -19.22
C LEU A 38 11.52 4.00 -19.01
N GLY A 39 12.28 4.24 -17.96
CA GLY A 39 12.69 5.60 -17.62
C GLY A 39 13.99 5.71 -16.80
N GLY A 40 14.77 4.65 -16.71
CA GLY A 40 16.06 4.64 -16.00
C GLY A 40 15.95 4.82 -14.48
N ARG A 41 14.72 4.76 -13.90
CA ARG A 41 14.48 4.95 -12.45
C ARG A 41 14.32 3.60 -11.78
N SER A 42 14.98 3.40 -10.64
CA SER A 42 14.91 2.14 -9.92
C SER A 42 13.86 2.19 -8.79
N GLY A 43 12.82 1.36 -8.91
CA GLY A 43 11.85 1.15 -7.84
C GLY A 43 12.48 0.53 -6.59
N ASN A 44 13.48 -0.34 -6.77
CA ASN A 44 14.21 -0.99 -5.69
C ASN A 44 15.09 -0.02 -4.88
N ARG A 45 15.30 1.18 -5.39
CA ARG A 45 16.03 2.28 -4.74
C ARG A 45 15.12 3.44 -4.35
N GLY A 46 13.82 3.19 -4.17
CA GLY A 46 12.85 4.19 -3.78
C GLY A 46 12.47 5.20 -4.87
N SER A 47 12.90 5.00 -6.13
CA SER A 47 12.70 5.97 -7.22
C SER A 47 11.72 5.47 -8.29
N CYS A 48 10.73 4.66 -7.89
CA CYS A 48 9.70 4.17 -8.82
C CYS A 48 8.91 5.32 -9.44
N ALA A 49 8.79 5.32 -10.78
CA ALA A 49 7.95 6.29 -11.51
C ALA A 49 6.47 5.88 -11.57
N GLY A 50 6.10 4.71 -11.06
CA GLY A 50 4.75 4.18 -11.06
C GLY A 50 4.18 3.86 -12.46
N PRO A 51 4.97 3.31 -13.42
CA PRO A 51 4.47 3.09 -14.78
C PRO A 51 3.29 2.11 -14.84
N CYS A 52 3.18 1.18 -13.89
CA CYS A 52 2.04 0.28 -13.77
C CYS A 52 0.72 0.99 -13.42
N ARG A 53 0.79 2.25 -12.98
CA ARG A 53 -0.39 3.08 -12.66
C ARG A 53 -0.88 3.90 -13.85
N LEU A 54 -0.13 3.94 -14.94
CA LEU A 54 -0.52 4.64 -16.14
C LEU A 54 -1.49 3.80 -16.98
N PRO A 55 -2.38 4.45 -17.74
CA PRO A 55 -3.24 3.75 -18.67
C PRO A 55 -2.45 3.35 -19.92
N PHE A 56 -2.65 2.13 -20.41
CA PHE A 56 -2.09 1.62 -21.65
C PHE A 56 -3.11 0.76 -22.41
N GLU A 57 -2.86 0.51 -23.68
CA GLU A 57 -3.67 -0.36 -24.51
C GLU A 57 -3.18 -1.80 -24.38
N ALA A 58 -4.13 -2.72 -24.21
CA ALA A 58 -3.87 -4.15 -24.18
C ALA A 58 -4.75 -4.84 -25.23
N ASN A 59 -4.11 -5.34 -26.29
CA ASN A 59 -4.81 -5.87 -27.45
C ASN A 59 -5.24 -7.33 -27.31
N SER A 60 -4.84 -8.04 -26.26
CA SER A 60 -5.00 -9.49 -26.16
C SER A 60 -5.16 -10.00 -24.73
N LEU A 61 -5.92 -9.32 -23.89
CA LEU A 61 -6.29 -9.90 -22.59
C LEU A 61 -7.54 -10.75 -22.78
N PRO A 62 -7.56 -12.04 -22.38
CA PRO A 62 -8.69 -12.94 -22.55
C PRO A 62 -10.00 -12.44 -21.94
N GLU A 63 -9.93 -11.58 -20.94
CA GLU A 63 -11.05 -10.98 -20.24
C GLU A 63 -10.96 -9.45 -20.17
N GLY A 64 -9.99 -8.86 -20.85
CA GLY A 64 -9.74 -7.42 -20.82
C GLY A 64 -10.70 -6.64 -21.69
N LYS A 65 -11.26 -5.56 -21.17
CA LYS A 65 -11.96 -4.59 -22.00
C LYS A 65 -10.96 -3.94 -22.95
N PRO A 66 -11.23 -3.90 -24.25
CA PRO A 66 -10.35 -3.22 -25.20
C PRO A 66 -10.31 -1.73 -24.88
N GLY A 67 -9.13 -1.14 -25.05
CA GLY A 67 -8.92 0.29 -24.87
C GLY A 67 -7.83 0.64 -23.88
N ARG A 68 -7.63 1.95 -23.71
CA ARG A 68 -6.60 2.50 -22.81
C ARG A 68 -7.11 2.54 -21.38
N LEU A 69 -6.77 1.52 -20.61
CA LEU A 69 -7.18 1.35 -19.22
C LEU A 69 -5.98 1.14 -18.29
N HIS A 70 -6.22 1.23 -16.99
CA HIS A 70 -5.20 1.01 -15.95
C HIS A 70 -5.07 -0.50 -15.62
N HIS A 71 -4.67 -1.30 -16.62
CA HIS A 71 -4.68 -2.76 -16.55
C HIS A 71 -3.84 -3.36 -15.43
N LEU A 72 -2.74 -2.71 -15.04
CA LEU A 72 -1.82 -3.17 -14.00
C LEU A 72 -2.01 -2.47 -12.65
N SER A 73 -2.94 -1.53 -12.56
CA SER A 73 -3.20 -0.81 -11.32
C SER A 73 -4.12 -1.63 -10.41
N LEU A 74 -3.56 -2.17 -9.36
CA LEU A 74 -4.32 -2.86 -8.32
C LEU A 74 -5.15 -1.86 -7.51
N LYS A 75 -6.19 -2.35 -6.86
CA LYS A 75 -6.93 -1.59 -5.84
C LYS A 75 -6.03 -1.34 -4.63
N ASP A 76 -6.25 -0.22 -3.95
CA ASP A 76 -5.51 0.06 -2.72
C ASP A 76 -5.87 -0.93 -1.62
N ASN A 77 -4.87 -1.28 -0.82
CA ASN A 77 -5.09 -2.02 0.41
C ASN A 77 -5.75 -1.10 1.44
N SER A 78 -6.73 -1.61 2.16
CA SER A 78 -7.30 -0.92 3.31
C SER A 78 -7.67 -1.95 4.37
N VAL A 79 -7.19 -1.73 5.58
CA VAL A 79 -7.50 -2.54 6.77
C VAL A 79 -8.07 -1.67 7.88
N ILE A 80 -8.69 -0.55 7.53
CA ILE A 80 -9.28 0.41 8.47
C ILE A 80 -10.33 -0.25 9.37
N ASP A 81 -11.06 -1.22 8.84
CA ASP A 81 -12.05 -2.04 9.56
C ASP A 81 -11.43 -2.99 10.61
N LYS A 82 -10.10 -3.10 10.65
CA LYS A 82 -9.36 -4.02 11.55
C LYS A 82 -8.36 -3.30 12.45
N LEU A 83 -8.44 -1.98 12.54
CA LEU A 83 -7.51 -1.19 13.37
C LEU A 83 -7.61 -1.53 14.85
N ASP A 84 -8.82 -1.77 15.34
CA ASP A 84 -9.08 -2.23 16.70
C ASP A 84 -8.38 -3.56 17.02
N LYS A 85 -8.39 -4.48 16.06
CA LYS A 85 -7.70 -5.77 16.17
C LYS A 85 -6.18 -5.60 16.18
N LEU A 86 -5.62 -4.76 15.30
CA LEU A 86 -4.19 -4.46 15.27
C LEU A 86 -3.73 -3.82 16.57
N GLN A 87 -4.53 -2.93 17.15
CA GLN A 87 -4.26 -2.33 18.45
C GLN A 87 -4.31 -3.37 19.57
N ALA A 88 -5.29 -4.26 19.57
CA ALA A 88 -5.41 -5.33 20.58
C ALA A 88 -4.26 -6.35 20.50
N ILE A 89 -3.71 -6.59 19.32
CA ILE A 89 -2.51 -7.41 19.10
C ILE A 89 -1.27 -6.74 19.69
N GLY A 90 -1.23 -5.41 19.77
CA GLY A 90 -0.09 -4.64 20.26
C GLY A 90 0.84 -4.16 19.15
N VAL A 91 0.33 -3.99 17.92
CA VAL A 91 1.09 -3.38 16.81
C VAL A 91 1.50 -1.96 17.19
N ALA A 92 2.79 -1.65 17.09
CA ALA A 92 3.37 -0.40 17.55
C ALA A 92 3.11 0.79 16.60
N SER A 93 2.99 0.52 15.29
CA SER A 93 2.82 1.57 14.28
C SER A 93 1.88 1.13 13.16
N ALA A 94 0.97 2.03 12.77
CA ALA A 94 0.10 1.89 11.62
C ALA A 94 0.63 2.77 10.47
N LYS A 95 1.04 2.16 9.38
CA LYS A 95 1.64 2.85 8.24
C LYS A 95 0.61 3.12 7.16
N ILE A 96 0.53 4.39 6.75
CA ILE A 96 -0.22 4.82 5.57
C ILE A 96 0.77 5.13 4.47
N GLU A 97 0.68 4.44 3.35
CA GLU A 97 1.46 4.73 2.16
C GLU A 97 0.65 5.62 1.22
N ALA A 98 1.03 6.88 1.15
CA ALA A 98 0.49 7.81 0.15
C ALA A 98 1.35 7.70 -1.11
N VAL A 99 0.97 6.85 -2.05
CA VAL A 99 1.53 6.95 -3.40
C VAL A 99 0.97 8.21 -4.03
N CYS A 100 1.86 9.14 -4.39
CA CYS A 100 1.55 10.42 -5.02
C CYS A 100 0.65 10.28 -6.26
N GLY A 101 -0.63 10.24 -6.05
CA GLY A 101 -1.67 10.36 -7.05
C GLY A 101 -2.73 11.28 -6.48
N ARG A 102 -2.90 12.45 -7.04
CA ARG A 102 -3.74 13.57 -6.56
C ARG A 102 -5.22 13.26 -6.23
N ARG A 103 -5.66 12.01 -6.22
CA ARG A 103 -7.06 11.62 -6.03
C ARG A 103 -7.36 10.67 -4.88
N SER A 104 -6.36 10.08 -4.21
CA SER A 104 -6.62 9.07 -3.17
C SER A 104 -6.89 9.65 -1.77
N MET A 105 -6.48 10.88 -1.50
CA MET A 105 -6.66 11.47 -0.16
C MET A 105 -8.06 12.04 0.12
N SER A 106 -8.96 12.10 -0.87
CA SER A 106 -10.31 12.68 -0.68
C SER A 106 -11.35 11.73 -0.08
N LEU A 107 -10.99 10.49 0.21
CA LEU A 107 -11.91 9.47 0.72
C LEU A 107 -11.60 9.03 2.16
N LEU A 108 -10.67 9.67 2.86
CA LEU A 108 -10.50 9.42 4.29
C LEU A 108 -11.66 10.09 5.04
N PRO A 109 -12.49 9.31 5.75
CA PRO A 109 -13.56 9.88 6.53
C PRO A 109 -12.99 10.81 7.60
N SER A 110 -13.57 12.01 7.67
CA SER A 110 -13.18 13.05 8.62
C SER A 110 -13.29 12.60 10.07
N ALA A 111 -12.27 12.86 10.84
CA ALA A 111 -12.21 13.01 12.29
C ALA A 111 -12.35 11.80 13.25
N PRO A 112 -13.21 10.79 13.17
CA PRO A 112 -13.28 9.78 14.24
C PRO A 112 -12.13 8.76 14.20
N VAL A 113 -11.60 8.45 13.03
CA VAL A 113 -10.50 7.47 12.85
C VAL A 113 -9.19 7.97 13.49
N TRP A 114 -8.93 9.27 13.47
CA TRP A 114 -7.73 9.87 14.03
C TRP A 114 -7.68 9.90 15.58
N ARG A 115 -8.81 9.80 16.25
CA ARG A 115 -8.82 9.72 17.73
C ARG A 115 -8.39 8.36 18.25
N ALA A 116 -8.71 7.29 17.52
CA ALA A 116 -8.23 5.95 17.84
C ALA A 116 -6.74 5.77 17.49
N ALA A 117 -6.28 6.39 16.40
CA ALA A 117 -4.89 6.34 15.95
C ALA A 117 -3.90 7.19 16.77
N ARG A 118 -4.36 7.99 17.74
CA ARG A 118 -3.45 8.79 18.60
C ARG A 118 -2.56 7.95 19.52
N ALA A 119 -2.85 6.68 19.68
CA ALA A 119 -2.03 5.77 20.47
C ALA A 119 -0.89 5.13 19.66
N VAL A 120 -0.88 5.29 18.33
CA VAL A 120 0.11 4.69 17.42
C VAL A 120 0.79 5.82 16.64
N PRO A 121 2.11 5.99 16.72
CA PRO A 121 2.80 7.01 15.96
C PRO A 121 2.62 6.75 14.46
N MET A 122 2.17 7.77 13.73
CA MET A 122 2.01 7.71 12.29
C MET A 122 3.28 8.19 11.61
N THR A 123 3.92 7.31 10.87
CA THR A 123 5.02 7.68 9.98
C THR A 123 4.50 7.79 8.55
N ALA A 124 4.50 9.00 8.01
CA ALA A 124 4.25 9.23 6.58
C ALA A 124 5.60 9.26 5.86
N THR A 125 5.79 8.37 4.92
CA THR A 125 6.94 8.41 4.00
C THR A 125 6.45 8.82 2.61
N CYS A 126 6.91 9.97 2.14
CA CYS A 126 6.81 10.37 0.72
C CYS A 126 7.93 9.77 -0.09
#